data_1eb93089c47ba840b4b67ef0b5965f40
#
_entry.id   1eb93089c47ba840b4b67ef0b5965f40
#
_cell.length_a   1.000
_cell.length_b   1.000
_cell.length_c   1.000
_cell.angle_alpha   90.00
_cell.angle_beta   90.00
_cell.angle_gamma   90.00
#
_symmetry.space_group_name_H-M   'P 1'
#
loop_
_entity.id
_entity.type
_entity.pdbx_description
1 polymer ?
#
loop_
_entity_poly.entity_id
_entity_poly.type
_entity_poly.pdbx_seq_one_letter_code
_entity_poly.pdbx_strand_id
1 'polypeptide(L)'
;MPNDTTLFLGQFLRTPATIGAVAPSSRQLAAAVCAPIPERGEPTVVELGPGTGPFTAEIQQRLGGRGHHLAVEVNEPMARLLAARFPAVDVVHADAARLGELLAERGLWQADVVVSGLPWAAFPQRLQHSLLDAVTSAMSPGAAFTTFSYIHAIPLSSARRFRALLAERFEEVVPGRTVWRNTPPAFVFHARRPRT
;
A
#
# COMPACT_ATOMS: atom_id res chain seq x y z
N MET A 1 9.38 -10.67 -19.97
CA MET A 1 10.23 -9.49 -19.73
C MET A 1 9.85 -8.95 -18.37
N PRO A 2 10.78 -8.71 -17.41
CA PRO A 2 10.42 -8.07 -16.16
C PRO A 2 9.88 -6.67 -16.48
N ASN A 3 8.69 -6.36 -15.94
CA ASN A 3 8.06 -5.05 -16.09
C ASN A 3 8.93 -3.97 -15.42
N ASP A 4 8.87 -2.73 -15.93
CA ASP A 4 9.57 -1.57 -15.37
C ASP A 4 9.33 -1.43 -13.85
N THR A 5 8.15 -1.79 -13.38
CA THR A 5 7.76 -1.84 -11.95
C THR A 5 8.63 -2.79 -11.14
N THR A 6 8.84 -4.01 -11.65
CA THR A 6 9.62 -5.05 -10.95
C THR A 6 11.09 -4.67 -10.86
N LEU A 7 11.63 -4.09 -11.94
CA LEU A 7 13.02 -3.60 -11.97
C LEU A 7 13.22 -2.43 -11.00
N PHE A 8 12.31 -1.46 -11.00
CA PHE A 8 12.40 -0.27 -10.16
C PHE A 8 12.22 -0.59 -8.67
N LEU A 9 11.19 -1.37 -8.31
CA LEU A 9 10.96 -1.82 -6.94
C LEU A 9 12.07 -2.71 -6.43
N GLY A 10 12.60 -3.61 -7.27
CA GLY A 10 13.75 -4.44 -6.93
C GLY A 10 15.02 -3.64 -6.66
N GLN A 11 15.25 -2.57 -7.41
CA GLN A 11 16.39 -1.67 -7.22
C GLN A 11 16.21 -0.80 -5.97
N PHE A 12 14.97 -0.36 -5.71
CA PHE A 12 14.58 0.40 -4.52
C PHE A 12 14.77 -0.40 -3.22
N LEU A 13 14.37 -1.68 -3.21
CA LEU A 13 14.52 -2.56 -2.05
C LEU A 13 15.99 -2.92 -1.74
N ARG A 14 16.88 -2.78 -2.74
CA ARG A 14 18.33 -3.00 -2.55
C ARG A 14 19.06 -1.81 -1.92
N THR A 15 18.46 -0.62 -1.93
CA THR A 15 19.07 0.61 -1.38
C THR A 15 18.06 1.41 -0.53
N PRO A 16 17.55 0.84 0.57
CA PRO A 16 16.59 1.54 1.44
C PRO A 16 17.14 2.84 2.04
N ALA A 17 18.46 2.93 2.21
CA ALA A 17 19.14 4.13 2.70
C ALA A 17 19.00 5.35 1.78
N THR A 18 18.77 5.18 0.49
CA THR A 18 18.64 6.30 -0.47
C THR A 18 17.36 7.11 -0.26
N ILE A 19 16.38 6.57 0.50
CA ILE A 19 15.07 7.20 0.74
C ILE A 19 14.86 7.52 2.22
N GLY A 20 15.89 7.33 3.05
CA GLY A 20 15.81 7.61 4.47
C GLY A 20 14.95 6.62 5.27
N ALA A 21 14.53 5.49 4.70
CA ALA A 21 13.85 4.44 5.42
C ALA A 21 14.89 3.52 6.08
N VAL A 22 15.32 3.86 7.28
CA VAL A 22 16.36 3.12 8.04
C VAL A 22 15.74 2.09 8.99
N ALA A 23 14.44 2.17 9.25
CA ALA A 23 13.73 1.31 10.20
C ALA A 23 12.36 0.87 9.67
N PRO A 24 11.84 -0.28 10.11
CA PRO A 24 10.46 -0.67 9.86
C PRO A 24 9.48 0.41 10.34
N SER A 25 8.33 0.52 9.68
CA SER A 25 7.27 1.44 10.09
C SER A 25 6.87 1.21 11.55
N SER A 26 6.72 2.30 12.30
CA SER A 26 6.33 2.25 13.71
C SER A 26 4.91 1.71 13.87
N ARG A 27 4.58 1.17 15.06
CA ARG A 27 3.21 0.75 15.39
C ARG A 27 2.20 1.89 15.23
N GLN A 28 2.58 3.13 15.58
CA GLN A 28 1.72 4.30 15.43
C GLN A 28 1.44 4.61 13.95
N LEU A 29 2.44 4.46 13.07
CA LEU A 29 2.23 4.63 11.64
C LEU A 29 1.36 3.50 11.09
N ALA A 30 1.60 2.25 11.47
CA ALA A 30 0.78 1.12 11.08
C ALA A 30 -0.69 1.32 11.49
N ALA A 31 -0.94 1.71 12.75
CA ALA A 31 -2.28 1.99 13.23
C ALA A 31 -2.98 3.12 12.44
N ALA A 32 -2.24 4.17 12.07
CA ALA A 32 -2.78 5.27 11.27
C ALA A 32 -3.10 4.86 9.83
N VAL A 33 -2.21 4.10 9.19
CA VAL A 33 -2.39 3.61 7.81
C VAL A 33 -3.56 2.62 7.72
N CYS A 34 -3.71 1.74 8.70
CA CYS A 34 -4.76 0.72 8.74
C CYS A 34 -6.09 1.22 9.33
N ALA A 35 -6.19 2.50 9.72
CA ALA A 35 -7.40 3.06 10.34
C ALA A 35 -8.71 2.88 9.55
N PRO A 36 -8.74 2.89 8.20
CA PRO A 36 -9.96 2.68 7.43
C PRO A 36 -10.49 1.25 7.39
N ILE A 37 -9.75 0.26 7.90
CA ILE A 37 -10.21 -1.13 7.91
C ILE A 37 -11.48 -1.25 8.79
N PRO A 38 -12.60 -1.77 8.25
CA PRO A 38 -13.85 -1.85 8.97
C PRO A 38 -13.76 -2.76 10.21
N GLU A 39 -14.40 -2.34 11.30
CA GLU A 39 -14.48 -3.14 12.53
C GLU A 39 -15.49 -4.29 12.44
N ARG A 40 -16.32 -4.32 11.39
CA ARG A 40 -17.38 -5.33 11.17
C ARG A 40 -17.41 -5.77 9.72
N GLY A 41 -18.11 -6.89 9.47
CA GLY A 41 -18.25 -7.48 8.12
C GLY A 41 -17.03 -8.31 7.72
N GLU A 42 -17.01 -8.70 6.46
CA GLU A 42 -15.98 -9.54 5.83
C GLU A 42 -15.24 -8.75 4.73
N PRO A 43 -14.45 -7.72 5.09
CA PRO A 43 -13.83 -6.87 4.09
C PRO A 43 -12.71 -7.58 3.33
N THR A 44 -12.58 -7.27 2.05
CA THR A 44 -11.40 -7.59 1.25
C THR A 44 -10.36 -6.48 1.43
N VAL A 45 -9.28 -6.79 2.13
CA VAL A 45 -8.16 -5.88 2.38
C VAL A 45 -6.97 -6.29 1.53
N VAL A 46 -6.47 -5.36 0.73
CA VAL A 46 -5.25 -5.54 -0.06
C VAL A 46 -4.10 -4.76 0.56
N GLU A 47 -2.97 -5.41 0.75
CA GLU A 47 -1.72 -4.77 1.15
C GLU A 47 -0.72 -4.78 -0.01
N LEU A 48 -0.25 -3.60 -0.42
CA LEU A 48 0.74 -3.45 -1.49
C LEU A 48 2.12 -3.12 -0.90
N GLY A 49 3.11 -3.97 -1.16
CA GLY A 49 4.46 -3.81 -0.65
C GLY A 49 4.56 -3.98 0.85
N PRO A 50 4.17 -5.13 1.41
CA PRO A 50 4.19 -5.40 2.85
C PRO A 50 5.60 -5.36 3.46
N GLY A 51 6.62 -5.63 2.68
CA GLY A 51 8.00 -5.65 3.13
C GLY A 51 8.21 -6.59 4.33
N THR A 52 8.67 -6.04 5.47
CA THR A 52 8.89 -6.81 6.71
C THR A 52 7.61 -7.06 7.53
N GLY A 53 6.44 -6.58 7.07
CA GLY A 53 5.14 -6.90 7.62
C GLY A 53 4.63 -6.05 8.80
N PRO A 54 5.06 -4.79 9.00
CA PRO A 54 4.50 -3.97 10.08
C PRO A 54 3.02 -3.62 9.86
N PHE A 55 2.60 -3.37 8.62
CA PHE A 55 1.19 -3.16 8.29
C PHE A 55 0.43 -4.48 8.27
N THR A 56 1.04 -5.56 7.78
CA THR A 56 0.46 -6.91 7.80
C THR A 56 0.00 -7.30 9.22
N ALA A 57 0.86 -7.07 10.22
CA ALA A 57 0.53 -7.37 11.62
C ALA A 57 -0.69 -6.56 12.11
N GLU A 58 -0.75 -5.26 11.79
CA GLU A 58 -1.85 -4.38 12.17
C GLU A 58 -3.14 -4.75 11.43
N ILE A 59 -3.08 -5.08 10.12
CA ILE A 59 -4.23 -5.54 9.33
C ILE A 59 -4.81 -6.80 9.95
N GLN A 60 -3.96 -7.80 10.25
CA GLN A 60 -4.40 -9.06 10.88
C GLN A 60 -5.03 -8.83 12.26
N GLN A 61 -4.47 -7.93 13.06
CA GLN A 61 -5.05 -7.56 14.36
C GLN A 61 -6.45 -6.96 14.20
N ARG A 62 -6.65 -6.05 13.22
CA ARG A 62 -7.95 -5.41 12.97
C ARG A 62 -8.98 -6.34 12.37
N LEU A 63 -8.56 -7.21 11.48
CA LEU A 63 -9.45 -8.21 10.89
C LEU A 63 -9.89 -9.24 11.93
N GLY A 64 -9.02 -9.67 12.83
CA GLY A 64 -9.38 -10.67 13.86
C GLY A 64 -9.92 -11.97 13.27
N GLY A 65 -9.41 -12.37 12.10
CA GLY A 65 -9.85 -13.55 11.35
C GLY A 65 -11.04 -13.33 10.41
N ARG A 66 -11.53 -12.10 10.26
CA ARG A 66 -12.63 -11.74 9.35
C ARG A 66 -12.11 -11.38 7.96
N GLY A 67 -12.94 -11.59 6.94
CA GLY A 67 -12.69 -11.15 5.57
C GLY A 67 -11.47 -11.79 4.93
N HIS A 68 -10.92 -11.10 3.94
CA HIS A 68 -9.79 -11.59 3.17
C HIS A 68 -8.63 -10.58 3.20
N HIS A 69 -7.41 -11.06 3.48
CA HIS A 69 -6.19 -10.23 3.40
C HIS A 69 -5.28 -10.76 2.31
N LEU A 70 -5.20 -10.02 1.19
CA LEU A 70 -4.27 -10.27 0.09
C LEU A 70 -3.06 -9.34 0.23
N ALA A 71 -1.86 -9.89 0.39
CA ALA A 71 -0.61 -9.15 0.44
C ALA A 71 0.22 -9.37 -0.84
N VAL A 72 0.45 -8.31 -1.60
CA VAL A 72 1.16 -8.34 -2.89
C VAL A 72 2.57 -7.81 -2.72
N GLU A 73 3.56 -8.67 -2.92
CA GLU A 73 4.98 -8.34 -2.77
C GLU A 73 5.76 -8.76 -4.03
N VAL A 74 6.50 -7.81 -4.60
CA VAL A 74 7.28 -8.02 -5.82
C VAL A 74 8.62 -8.71 -5.56
N ASN A 75 9.11 -8.66 -4.32
CA ASN A 75 10.36 -9.30 -3.91
C ASN A 75 10.08 -10.71 -3.39
N GLU A 76 10.46 -11.73 -4.14
CA GLU A 76 10.18 -13.13 -3.82
C GLU A 76 10.71 -13.58 -2.44
N PRO A 77 11.97 -13.29 -2.03
CA PRO A 77 12.45 -13.59 -0.69
C PRO A 77 11.60 -12.94 0.42
N MET A 78 11.15 -11.70 0.23
CA MET A 78 10.30 -11.01 1.19
C MET A 78 8.90 -11.63 1.25
N ALA A 79 8.32 -11.98 0.10
CA ALA A 79 7.03 -12.67 0.03
C ALA A 79 7.07 -14.02 0.76
N ARG A 80 8.12 -14.81 0.57
CA ARG A 80 8.30 -16.09 1.28
C ARG A 80 8.44 -15.90 2.79
N LEU A 81 9.23 -14.91 3.22
CA LEU A 81 9.40 -14.58 4.64
C LEU A 81 8.08 -14.16 5.27
N LEU A 82 7.32 -13.32 4.58
CA LEU A 82 6.02 -12.85 5.04
C LEU A 82 5.02 -14.00 5.17
N ALA A 83 4.91 -14.87 4.15
CA ALA A 83 4.02 -16.02 4.17
C ALA A 83 4.34 -16.97 5.34
N ALA A 84 5.62 -17.21 5.62
CA ALA A 84 6.05 -18.02 6.75
C ALA A 84 5.68 -17.38 8.10
N ARG A 85 5.76 -16.05 8.19
CA ARG A 85 5.46 -15.29 9.42
C ARG A 85 3.97 -15.10 9.68
N PHE A 86 3.16 -15.00 8.62
CA PHE A 86 1.73 -14.73 8.68
C PHE A 86 0.94 -15.76 7.87
N PRO A 87 0.79 -17.01 8.36
CA PRO A 87 0.17 -18.10 7.61
C PRO A 87 -1.32 -17.89 7.31
N ALA A 88 -1.98 -16.94 7.99
CA ALA A 88 -3.38 -16.58 7.73
C ALA A 88 -3.53 -15.50 6.63
N VAL A 89 -2.42 -14.99 6.07
CA VAL A 89 -2.42 -13.97 5.01
C VAL A 89 -2.20 -14.65 3.67
N ASP A 90 -3.00 -14.28 2.69
CA ASP A 90 -2.79 -14.69 1.30
C ASP A 90 -1.66 -13.85 0.69
N VAL A 91 -0.44 -14.34 0.80
CA VAL A 91 0.75 -13.64 0.28
C VAL A 91 1.05 -14.10 -1.13
N VAL A 92 1.12 -13.16 -2.06
CA VAL A 92 1.47 -13.45 -3.44
C VAL A 92 2.74 -12.71 -3.88
N HIS A 93 3.66 -13.44 -4.52
CA HIS A 93 4.80 -12.86 -5.23
C HIS A 93 4.32 -12.38 -6.60
N ALA A 94 4.00 -11.10 -6.72
CA ALA A 94 3.47 -10.51 -7.94
C ALA A 94 3.72 -9.00 -8.05
N ASP A 95 3.50 -8.46 -9.26
CA ASP A 95 3.46 -7.02 -9.50
C ASP A 95 2.07 -6.47 -9.11
N ALA A 96 2.05 -5.38 -8.34
CA ALA A 96 0.82 -4.68 -7.94
C ALA A 96 -0.01 -4.17 -9.14
N ALA A 97 0.61 -3.98 -10.30
CA ALA A 97 -0.11 -3.64 -11.54
C ALA A 97 -1.10 -4.72 -11.98
N ARG A 98 -0.96 -5.96 -11.49
CA ARG A 98 -1.87 -7.09 -11.78
C ARG A 98 -3.00 -7.24 -10.75
N LEU A 99 -3.23 -6.25 -9.90
CA LEU A 99 -4.14 -6.37 -8.76
C LEU A 99 -5.53 -6.91 -9.15
N GLY A 100 -6.12 -6.42 -10.24
CA GLY A 100 -7.42 -6.91 -10.71
C GLY A 100 -7.41 -8.41 -11.06
N GLU A 101 -6.36 -8.90 -11.74
CA GLU A 101 -6.18 -10.32 -12.06
C GLU A 101 -6.03 -11.15 -10.79
N LEU A 102 -5.19 -10.67 -9.84
CA LEU A 102 -4.93 -11.36 -8.59
C LEU A 102 -6.18 -11.52 -7.71
N LEU A 103 -7.07 -10.53 -7.70
CA LEU A 103 -8.37 -10.63 -7.05
C LEU A 103 -9.28 -11.62 -7.76
N ALA A 104 -9.36 -11.56 -9.09
CA ALA A 104 -10.19 -12.47 -9.89
C ALA A 104 -9.77 -13.94 -9.74
N GLU A 105 -8.46 -14.25 -9.69
CA GLU A 105 -7.91 -15.58 -9.44
C GLU A 105 -8.39 -16.19 -8.11
N ARG A 106 -8.83 -15.34 -7.17
CA ARG A 106 -9.32 -15.71 -5.83
C ARG A 106 -10.85 -15.66 -5.68
N GLY A 107 -11.55 -15.40 -6.78
CA GLY A 107 -13.00 -15.19 -6.76
C GLY A 107 -13.42 -13.90 -6.04
N LEU A 108 -12.49 -12.97 -5.86
CA LEU A 108 -12.74 -11.66 -5.27
C LEU A 108 -12.98 -10.64 -6.39
N TRP A 109 -14.03 -9.83 -6.23
CA TRP A 109 -14.41 -8.86 -7.28
C TRP A 109 -13.67 -7.54 -7.13
N GLN A 110 -13.56 -7.03 -5.92
CA GLN A 110 -13.03 -5.71 -5.62
C GLN A 110 -12.45 -5.67 -4.20
N ALA A 111 -11.54 -4.74 -3.97
CA ALA A 111 -11.01 -4.44 -2.64
C ALA A 111 -11.86 -3.38 -1.95
N ASP A 112 -12.15 -3.57 -0.66
CA ASP A 112 -12.80 -2.58 0.19
C ASP A 112 -11.80 -1.60 0.80
N VAL A 113 -10.57 -2.09 1.07
CA VAL A 113 -9.48 -1.26 1.56
C VAL A 113 -8.19 -1.67 0.88
N VAL A 114 -7.45 -0.70 0.37
CA VAL A 114 -6.08 -0.89 -0.12
C VAL A 114 -5.12 -0.13 0.79
N VAL A 115 -4.24 -0.87 1.46
CA VAL A 115 -3.15 -0.35 2.30
C VAL A 115 -1.86 -0.43 1.49
N SER A 116 -1.20 0.70 1.24
CA SER A 116 0.00 0.73 0.41
C SER A 116 1.24 1.14 1.20
N GLY A 117 2.21 0.22 1.27
CA GLY A 117 3.57 0.46 1.75
C GLY A 117 4.52 0.94 0.66
N LEU A 118 4.03 1.16 -0.56
CA LEU A 118 4.85 1.52 -1.71
C LEU A 118 5.42 2.94 -1.59
N PRO A 119 6.64 3.16 -2.07
CA PRO A 119 7.32 4.46 -1.98
C PRO A 119 6.93 5.39 -3.12
N TRP A 120 5.69 5.83 -3.16
CA TRP A 120 5.10 6.59 -4.26
C TRP A 120 5.90 7.83 -4.66
N ALA A 121 6.47 8.55 -3.68
CA ALA A 121 7.29 9.74 -3.94
C ALA A 121 8.61 9.44 -4.69
N ALA A 122 9.06 8.19 -4.68
CA ALA A 122 10.26 7.77 -5.40
C ALA A 122 9.96 7.26 -6.82
N PHE A 123 8.70 7.00 -7.15
CA PHE A 123 8.33 6.46 -8.44
C PHE A 123 8.37 7.51 -9.55
N PRO A 124 8.80 7.12 -10.76
CA PRO A 124 8.58 7.90 -11.97
C PRO A 124 7.07 8.14 -12.19
N GLN A 125 6.72 9.26 -12.81
CA GLN A 125 5.33 9.65 -13.04
C GLN A 125 4.51 8.56 -13.75
N ARG A 126 5.06 7.96 -14.81
CA ARG A 126 4.39 6.86 -15.53
C ARG A 126 3.99 5.71 -14.60
N LEU A 127 4.90 5.33 -13.69
CA LEU A 127 4.64 4.25 -12.75
C LEU A 127 3.60 4.63 -11.71
N GLN A 128 3.62 5.89 -11.20
CA GLN A 128 2.57 6.39 -10.32
C GLN A 128 1.18 6.27 -10.96
N HIS A 129 1.03 6.70 -12.23
CA HIS A 129 -0.23 6.61 -12.97
C HIS A 129 -0.66 5.15 -13.17
N SER A 130 0.19 4.30 -13.76
CA SER A 130 -0.18 2.92 -14.09
C SER A 130 -0.55 2.10 -12.86
N LEU A 131 0.19 2.24 -11.75
CA LEU A 131 -0.13 1.55 -10.51
C LEU A 131 -1.41 2.08 -9.85
N LEU A 132 -1.61 3.41 -9.84
CA LEU A 132 -2.81 3.96 -9.22
C LEU A 132 -4.05 3.64 -10.04
N ASP A 133 -3.94 3.59 -11.37
CA ASP A 133 -5.02 3.15 -12.27
C ASP A 133 -5.39 1.67 -12.00
N ALA A 134 -4.40 0.78 -11.87
CA ALA A 134 -4.64 -0.61 -11.51
C ALA A 134 -5.30 -0.76 -10.14
N VAL A 135 -4.87 0.05 -9.15
CA VAL A 135 -5.45 0.07 -7.81
C VAL A 135 -6.90 0.54 -7.84
N THR A 136 -7.17 1.70 -8.44
CA THR A 136 -8.53 2.27 -8.44
C THR A 136 -9.52 1.41 -9.20
N SER A 137 -9.09 0.77 -10.31
CA SER A 137 -9.93 -0.17 -11.07
C SER A 137 -10.28 -1.44 -10.29
N ALA A 138 -9.47 -1.81 -9.30
CA ALA A 138 -9.68 -2.99 -8.47
C ALA A 138 -10.41 -2.70 -7.15
N MET A 139 -10.79 -1.44 -6.89
CA MET A 139 -11.45 -1.00 -5.66
C MET A 139 -12.97 -0.92 -5.83
N SER A 140 -13.71 -1.21 -4.75
CA SER A 140 -15.16 -0.96 -4.71
C SER A 140 -15.49 0.55 -4.68
N PRO A 141 -16.70 0.97 -5.11
CA PRO A 141 -17.04 2.40 -5.17
C PRO A 141 -16.91 3.15 -3.84
N GLY A 142 -17.13 2.46 -2.72
CA GLY A 142 -17.01 3.02 -1.37
C GLY A 142 -15.65 2.82 -0.71
N ALA A 143 -14.72 2.21 -1.42
CA ALA A 143 -13.44 1.77 -0.88
C ALA A 143 -12.53 2.90 -0.39
N ALA A 144 -11.60 2.52 0.49
CA ALA A 144 -10.55 3.40 1.00
C ALA A 144 -9.17 2.94 0.50
N PHE A 145 -8.35 3.91 0.09
CA PHE A 145 -6.93 3.74 -0.18
C PHE A 145 -6.12 4.52 0.86
N THR A 146 -5.10 3.90 1.41
CA THR A 146 -4.18 4.55 2.33
C THR A 146 -2.74 4.32 1.95
N THR A 147 -1.95 5.35 2.09
CA THR A 147 -0.49 5.29 1.96
C THR A 147 0.15 6.35 2.82
N PHE A 148 1.45 6.30 3.02
CA PHE A 148 2.16 7.29 3.81
C PHE A 148 3.22 8.04 3.00
N SER A 149 3.60 9.20 3.51
CA SER A 149 4.71 9.99 2.99
C SER A 149 5.56 10.50 4.14
N TYR A 150 6.87 10.49 3.98
CA TYR A 150 7.78 11.11 4.93
C TYR A 150 7.73 12.64 4.81
N ILE A 151 7.85 13.35 5.94
CA ILE A 151 7.81 14.81 5.96
C ILE A 151 8.89 15.42 5.05
N HIS A 152 10.09 14.87 5.06
CA HIS A 152 11.20 15.37 4.23
C HIS A 152 10.95 15.22 2.72
N ALA A 153 10.00 14.36 2.30
CA ALA A 153 9.63 14.20 0.90
C ALA A 153 8.62 15.26 0.40
N ILE A 154 7.97 16.02 1.29
CA ILE A 154 6.96 17.04 0.92
C ILE A 154 7.46 18.03 -0.15
N PRO A 155 8.69 18.57 -0.09
CA PRO A 155 9.18 19.52 -1.08
C PRO A 155 9.48 18.87 -2.45
N LEU A 156 9.53 17.55 -2.55
CA LEU A 156 9.85 16.86 -3.81
C LEU A 156 8.72 17.04 -4.83
N SER A 157 9.11 17.34 -6.08
CA SER A 157 8.16 17.47 -7.18
C SER A 157 7.36 16.19 -7.43
N SER A 158 7.97 15.02 -7.24
CA SER A 158 7.32 13.70 -7.35
C SER A 158 6.26 13.48 -6.28
N ALA A 159 6.49 13.92 -5.04
CA ALA A 159 5.50 13.85 -3.97
C ALA A 159 4.30 14.77 -4.25
N ARG A 160 4.56 15.97 -4.77
CA ARG A 160 3.49 16.91 -5.17
C ARG A 160 2.66 16.34 -6.33
N ARG A 161 3.31 15.77 -7.34
CA ARG A 161 2.60 15.09 -8.46
C ARG A 161 1.74 13.94 -7.96
N PHE A 162 2.29 13.10 -7.09
CA PHE A 162 1.51 12.00 -6.51
C PHE A 162 0.28 12.48 -5.74
N ARG A 163 0.42 13.54 -4.94
CA ARG A 163 -0.72 14.15 -4.24
C ARG A 163 -1.79 14.68 -5.21
N ALA A 164 -1.39 15.33 -6.29
CA ALA A 164 -2.30 15.78 -7.34
C ALA A 164 -3.01 14.59 -8.00
N LEU A 165 -2.27 13.54 -8.33
CA LEU A 165 -2.82 12.32 -8.91
C LEU A 165 -3.83 11.64 -7.99
N LEU A 166 -3.60 11.60 -6.67
CA LEU A 166 -4.60 11.12 -5.71
C LEU A 166 -5.90 11.95 -5.80
N ALA A 167 -5.79 13.28 -5.84
CA ALA A 167 -6.97 14.16 -5.95
C ALA A 167 -7.72 14.02 -7.29
N GLU A 168 -7.05 13.58 -8.36
CA GLU A 168 -7.67 13.25 -9.64
C GLU A 168 -8.42 11.92 -9.59
N ARG A 169 -7.90 10.92 -8.88
CA ARG A 169 -8.41 9.55 -8.86
C ARG A 169 -9.41 9.25 -7.75
N PHE A 170 -9.51 10.10 -6.73
CA PHE A 170 -10.42 9.93 -5.61
C PHE A 170 -11.28 11.15 -5.37
N GLU A 171 -12.47 10.96 -4.85
CA GLU A 171 -13.37 12.08 -4.50
C GLU A 171 -12.88 12.79 -3.23
N GLU A 172 -12.32 12.05 -2.29
CA GLU A 172 -11.82 12.57 -1.01
C GLU A 172 -10.36 12.18 -0.82
N VAL A 173 -9.51 13.15 -0.52
CA VAL A 173 -8.11 12.92 -0.15
C VAL A 173 -7.77 13.79 1.06
N VAL A 174 -7.57 13.16 2.20
CA VAL A 174 -7.29 13.85 3.46
C VAL A 174 -5.92 13.45 3.99
N PRO A 175 -4.98 14.39 4.18
CA PRO A 175 -3.75 14.12 4.90
C PRO A 175 -4.06 13.98 6.39
N GLY A 176 -3.61 12.86 6.97
CA GLY A 176 -3.71 12.61 8.40
C GLY A 176 -2.68 13.42 9.21
N ARG A 177 -2.74 13.26 10.53
CA ARG A 177 -1.75 13.87 11.43
C ARG A 177 -0.37 13.24 11.25
N THR A 178 0.66 14.06 11.48
CA THR A 178 2.03 13.57 11.47
C THR A 178 2.31 12.59 12.60
N VAL A 179 2.87 11.44 12.27
CA VAL A 179 3.33 10.43 13.22
C VAL A 179 4.80 10.72 13.55
N TRP A 180 5.04 11.51 14.59
CA TRP A 180 6.39 11.89 15.01
C TRP A 180 7.22 10.72 15.58
N ARG A 181 6.54 9.69 16.10
CA ARG A 181 7.20 8.46 16.61
C ARG A 181 7.55 7.46 15.52
N ASN A 182 7.51 7.87 14.25
CA ASN A 182 8.09 7.13 13.14
C ASN A 182 9.45 7.74 12.77
N THR A 183 10.40 6.91 12.36
CA THR A 183 11.72 7.39 11.97
C THR A 183 12.02 7.00 10.52
N PRO A 184 12.04 7.98 9.59
CA PRO A 184 11.72 9.41 9.76
C PRO A 184 10.23 9.66 10.04
N PRO A 185 9.85 10.86 10.58
CA PRO A 185 8.45 11.23 10.76
C PRO A 185 7.67 11.19 9.44
N ALA A 186 6.43 10.69 9.52
CA ALA A 186 5.58 10.47 8.36
C ALA A 186 4.13 10.88 8.64
N PHE A 187 3.37 11.09 7.59
CA PHE A 187 1.92 11.27 7.66
C PHE A 187 1.23 10.36 6.64
N VAL A 188 -0.05 10.09 6.84
CA VAL A 188 -0.84 9.18 6.01
C VAL A 188 -1.74 9.99 5.09
N PHE A 189 -1.84 9.61 3.82
CA PHE A 189 -2.93 9.99 2.95
C PHE A 189 -4.06 8.99 3.10
N HIS A 190 -5.26 9.48 3.39
CA HIS A 190 -6.51 8.74 3.34
C HIS A 190 -7.28 9.21 2.12
N ALA A 191 -7.46 8.34 1.14
CA ALA A 191 -8.23 8.60 -0.07
C ALA A 191 -9.46 7.68 -0.09
N ARG A 192 -10.60 8.18 -0.53
CA ARG A 192 -11.86 7.44 -0.56
C ARG A 192 -12.63 7.68 -1.85
N ARG A 193 -13.47 6.71 -2.17
CA ARG A 193 -14.34 6.73 -3.34
C ARG A 193 -13.56 6.98 -4.62
N PRO A 194 -12.95 5.90 -5.17
CA PRO A 194 -12.22 6.00 -6.43
C PRO A 194 -13.17 6.50 -7.53
N ARG A 195 -12.67 7.41 -8.35
CA ARG A 195 -13.36 7.88 -9.56
C ARG A 195 -13.12 6.84 -10.66
N THR A 196 -14.13 6.14 -11.06
CA THR A 196 -14.14 5.16 -12.16
C THR A 196 -14.40 5.85 -13.49
#